data_4f72361f502299541120714625f04acb
#
_entry.id   4f72361f502299541120714625f04acb
#
_cell.length_a   1.000
_cell.length_b   1.000
_cell.length_c   1.000
_cell.angle_alpha   90.00
_cell.angle_beta   90.00
_cell.angle_gamma   90.00
#
_symmetry.space_group_name_H-M   'P 1'
#
loop_
_entity.id
_entity.type
_entity.pdbx_description
1 polymer ?
#
loop_
_entity_poly.entity_id
_entity_poly.type
_entity_poly.pdbx_seq_one_letter_code
_entity_poly.pdbx_strand_id
1 'polypeptide(L)'
;IGAYHSTDAGRSWDRLTDRESRIGYPDAIIPHPTAIHHYFVGGAKYNPGQWRTNHDADATVTITRDGGKSWDVVAAGLPAHLQGNVEAMAMNAWDGGLALFAGTTDGAVYHSADEGASWTTVVEGVAPVSKGGHYYNLNEKPELVAARKTRL
;
A
#
# COMPACT_ATOMS: atom_id res chain seq x y z
N ILE A 1 3.00 4.98 -14.93
CA ILE A 1 2.64 4.55 -13.57
C ILE A 1 3.26 3.17 -13.35
N GLY A 2 3.77 2.91 -12.16
CA GLY A 2 4.41 1.67 -11.76
C GLY A 2 5.46 1.89 -10.68
N ALA A 3 5.95 0.82 -10.08
CA ALA A 3 7.13 0.82 -9.24
C ALA A 3 8.38 0.63 -10.10
N TYR A 4 9.46 1.27 -9.70
CA TYR A 4 10.75 1.20 -10.40
C TYR A 4 11.85 1.01 -9.39
N HIS A 5 12.92 0.33 -9.75
CA HIS A 5 14.13 0.24 -8.96
C HIS A 5 15.38 0.60 -9.79
N SER A 6 16.43 0.99 -9.10
CA SER A 6 17.74 1.23 -9.67
C SER A 6 18.79 0.41 -8.92
N THR A 7 19.70 -0.20 -9.63
CA THR A 7 20.85 -0.93 -9.08
C THR A 7 22.17 -0.19 -9.28
N ASP A 8 22.14 1.00 -9.88
CA ASP A 8 23.30 1.81 -10.25
C ASP A 8 23.26 3.26 -9.69
N ALA A 9 22.68 3.42 -8.51
CA ALA A 9 22.52 4.71 -7.81
C ALA A 9 21.69 5.73 -8.61
N GLY A 10 20.65 5.27 -9.28
CA GLY A 10 19.69 6.13 -9.98
C GLY A 10 20.07 6.52 -11.41
N ARG A 11 21.15 5.95 -11.97
CA ARG A 11 21.56 6.22 -13.34
C ARG A 11 20.66 5.54 -14.38
N SER A 12 20.16 4.35 -14.04
CA SER A 12 19.13 3.65 -14.81
C SER A 12 18.05 3.12 -13.89
N TRP A 13 16.85 2.84 -14.45
CA TRP A 13 15.69 2.39 -13.68
C TRP A 13 14.99 1.27 -14.43
N ASP A 14 14.82 0.14 -13.75
CA ASP A 14 14.04 -0.99 -14.21
C ASP A 14 12.63 -0.93 -13.64
N ARG A 15 11.66 -1.24 -14.47
CA ARG A 15 10.25 -1.24 -14.07
C ARG A 15 9.91 -2.54 -13.39
N LEU A 16 9.36 -2.46 -12.18
CA LEU A 16 8.93 -3.62 -11.38
C LEU A 16 7.45 -3.98 -11.60
N THR A 17 6.59 -2.97 -11.75
CA THR A 17 5.15 -3.18 -11.95
C THR A 17 4.63 -2.27 -13.07
N ASP A 18 3.53 -2.67 -13.69
CA ASP A 18 2.82 -1.90 -14.71
C ASP A 18 1.30 -1.93 -14.46
N ARG A 19 0.51 -1.44 -15.41
CA ARG A 19 -0.95 -1.39 -15.31
C ARG A 19 -1.59 -2.77 -15.28
N GLU A 20 -0.94 -3.78 -15.85
CA GLU A 20 -1.43 -5.16 -15.93
C GLU A 20 -1.11 -5.95 -14.65
N SER A 21 -0.15 -5.47 -13.85
CA SER A 21 0.20 -6.06 -12.56
C SER A 21 -0.99 -6.08 -11.61
N ARG A 22 -1.00 -6.97 -10.61
CA ARG A 22 -2.07 -7.03 -9.60
C ARG A 22 -2.22 -5.68 -8.87
N ILE A 23 -1.12 -4.99 -8.63
CA ILE A 23 -1.10 -3.58 -8.22
C ILE A 23 -0.67 -2.75 -9.42
N GLY A 24 -1.64 -2.22 -10.16
CA GLY A 24 -1.39 -1.36 -11.32
C GLY A 24 -1.10 0.09 -10.95
N TYR A 25 -1.42 0.47 -9.70
CA TYR A 25 -1.17 1.78 -9.11
C TYR A 25 -0.52 1.63 -7.73
N PRO A 26 0.80 1.38 -7.66
CA PRO A 26 1.52 1.27 -6.40
C PRO A 26 1.64 2.63 -5.72
N ASP A 27 1.36 2.66 -4.42
CA ASP A 27 1.48 3.85 -3.58
C ASP A 27 2.54 3.71 -2.50
N ALA A 28 2.66 2.52 -1.92
CA ALA A 28 3.66 2.23 -0.90
C ALA A 28 4.59 1.13 -1.38
N ILE A 29 5.90 1.34 -1.23
CA ILE A 29 6.92 0.33 -1.45
C ILE A 29 7.90 0.33 -0.28
N ILE A 30 8.17 -0.85 0.28
CA ILE A 30 9.13 -1.04 1.37
C ILE A 30 10.13 -2.09 0.94
N PRO A 31 11.42 -1.76 0.82
CA PRO A 31 12.47 -2.74 0.63
C PRO A 31 12.73 -3.49 1.95
N HIS A 32 12.99 -4.79 1.85
CA HIS A 32 13.43 -5.58 2.99
C HIS A 32 14.81 -5.10 3.47
N PRO A 33 15.07 -4.99 4.77
CA PRO A 33 16.28 -4.33 5.29
C PRO A 33 17.58 -5.07 4.97
N THR A 34 17.53 -6.39 4.74
CA THR A 34 18.73 -7.22 4.50
C THR A 34 18.66 -8.04 3.21
N ALA A 35 17.47 -8.28 2.64
CA ALA A 35 17.27 -9.06 1.41
C ALA A 35 17.05 -8.12 0.22
N ILE A 36 18.10 -7.84 -0.54
CA ILE A 36 18.16 -6.77 -1.58
C ILE A 36 17.17 -6.90 -2.73
N HIS A 37 16.57 -8.07 -2.92
CA HIS A 37 15.56 -8.29 -3.98
C HIS A 37 14.16 -8.52 -3.44
N HIS A 38 13.96 -8.27 -2.16
CA HIS A 38 12.70 -8.47 -1.49
C HIS A 38 12.01 -7.12 -1.25
N TYR A 39 10.81 -6.94 -1.81
CA TYR A 39 10.01 -5.73 -1.68
C TYR A 39 8.58 -6.07 -1.28
N PHE A 40 8.01 -5.22 -0.44
CA PHE A 40 6.58 -5.20 -0.10
C PHE A 40 5.94 -4.02 -0.81
N VAL A 41 4.88 -4.25 -1.56
CA VAL A 41 4.20 -3.19 -2.32
C VAL A 41 2.73 -3.18 -1.97
N GLY A 42 2.24 -2.04 -1.51
CA GLY A 42 0.82 -1.75 -1.29
C GLY A 42 0.28 -0.80 -2.35
N GLY A 43 -0.98 -0.97 -2.72
CA GLY A 43 -1.59 -0.08 -3.68
C GLY A 43 -2.87 -0.62 -4.29
N ALA A 44 -3.46 0.17 -5.17
CA ALA A 44 -4.68 -0.14 -5.89
C ALA A 44 -4.42 -0.89 -7.20
N LYS A 45 -5.41 -1.66 -7.67
CA LYS A 45 -5.39 -2.19 -9.04
C LYS A 45 -5.48 -1.08 -10.06
N TYR A 46 -6.32 -0.09 -9.82
CA TYR A 46 -6.64 0.99 -10.74
C TYR A 46 -6.11 2.34 -10.25
N ASN A 47 -6.03 3.31 -11.15
CA ASN A 47 -5.65 4.67 -10.81
C ASN A 47 -6.78 5.40 -10.04
N PRO A 48 -6.46 6.50 -9.32
CA PRO A 48 -7.44 7.22 -8.50
C PRO A 48 -8.70 7.71 -9.24
N GLY A 49 -8.60 8.02 -10.52
CA GLY A 49 -9.77 8.40 -11.32
C GLY A 49 -10.77 7.27 -11.48
N GLN A 50 -10.28 6.05 -11.64
CA GLN A 50 -11.11 4.85 -11.80
C GLN A 50 -11.73 4.40 -10.46
N TRP A 51 -10.90 4.19 -9.41
CA TRP A 51 -11.44 3.69 -8.15
C TRP A 51 -12.31 4.71 -7.41
N ARG A 52 -12.11 6.01 -7.63
CA ARG A 52 -13.05 7.03 -7.14
C ARG A 52 -14.43 6.92 -7.78
N THR A 53 -14.48 6.61 -9.08
CA THR A 53 -15.74 6.42 -9.81
C THR A 53 -16.44 5.13 -9.38
N ASN A 54 -15.68 4.06 -9.18
CA ASN A 54 -16.19 2.75 -8.83
C ASN A 54 -16.45 2.58 -7.33
N HIS A 55 -15.96 3.51 -6.49
CA HIS A 55 -15.91 3.40 -5.03
C HIS A 55 -15.20 2.12 -4.54
N ASP A 56 -14.23 1.66 -5.33
CA ASP A 56 -13.46 0.45 -5.06
C ASP A 56 -12.08 0.56 -5.69
N ALA A 57 -11.05 0.50 -4.85
CA ALA A 57 -9.66 0.54 -5.27
C ALA A 57 -9.15 -0.84 -5.72
N ASP A 58 -9.86 -1.91 -5.35
CA ASP A 58 -9.38 -3.29 -5.50
C ASP A 58 -7.92 -3.42 -5.04
N ALA A 59 -7.64 -2.85 -3.87
CA ALA A 59 -6.29 -2.75 -3.35
C ALA A 59 -5.84 -4.05 -2.68
N THR A 60 -4.54 -4.20 -2.53
CA THR A 60 -3.92 -5.32 -1.82
C THR A 60 -2.47 -4.99 -1.46
N VAL A 61 -1.81 -5.95 -0.80
CA VAL A 61 -0.36 -6.00 -0.63
C VAL A 61 0.20 -7.15 -1.45
N THR A 62 1.31 -6.92 -2.14
CA THR A 62 2.06 -7.94 -2.87
C THR A 62 3.51 -7.96 -2.40
N ILE A 63 4.14 -9.12 -2.55
CA ILE A 63 5.52 -9.36 -2.14
C ILE A 63 6.29 -9.94 -3.31
N THR A 64 7.47 -9.43 -3.56
CA THR A 64 8.46 -10.07 -4.44
C THR A 64 9.71 -10.40 -3.63
N ARG A 65 10.33 -11.54 -3.93
CA ARG A 65 11.60 -12.00 -3.34
C ARG A 65 12.71 -12.15 -4.37
N ASP A 66 12.41 -11.83 -5.62
CA ASP A 66 13.29 -12.01 -6.77
C ASP A 66 13.49 -10.74 -7.61
N GLY A 67 13.23 -9.58 -7.01
CA GLY A 67 13.43 -8.28 -7.65
C GLY A 67 12.34 -7.93 -8.66
N GLY A 68 11.11 -8.42 -8.45
CA GLY A 68 9.95 -8.09 -9.29
C GLY A 68 9.72 -9.02 -10.47
N LYS A 69 10.46 -10.13 -10.58
CA LYS A 69 10.23 -11.14 -11.62
C LYS A 69 8.96 -11.95 -11.35
N SER A 70 8.67 -12.20 -10.08
CA SER A 70 7.41 -12.78 -9.62
C SER A 70 6.83 -12.01 -8.44
N TRP A 71 5.51 -12.10 -8.28
CA TRP A 71 4.77 -11.40 -7.23
C TRP A 71 3.75 -12.32 -6.58
N ASP A 72 3.85 -12.46 -5.27
CA ASP A 72 2.87 -13.14 -4.43
C ASP A 72 1.85 -12.14 -3.92
N VAL A 73 0.56 -12.41 -4.12
CA VAL A 73 -0.51 -11.64 -3.47
C VAL A 73 -0.67 -12.16 -2.06
N VAL A 74 -0.62 -11.25 -1.09
CA VAL A 74 -0.90 -11.60 0.30
C VAL A 74 -2.39 -11.90 0.45
N ALA A 75 -2.72 -13.13 0.82
CA ALA A 75 -4.11 -13.57 0.94
C ALA A 75 -4.50 -13.92 2.39
N ALA A 76 -3.55 -14.21 3.26
CA ALA A 76 -3.85 -14.62 4.62
C ALA A 76 -4.13 -13.41 5.53
N GLY A 77 -5.37 -13.31 6.02
CA GLY A 77 -5.78 -12.29 7.00
C GLY A 77 -6.10 -10.91 6.43
N LEU A 78 -5.88 -10.66 5.14
CA LEU A 78 -6.44 -9.51 4.44
C LEU A 78 -7.72 -9.89 3.72
N PRO A 79 -8.71 -8.98 3.56
CA PRO A 79 -9.79 -9.16 2.61
C PRO A 79 -9.26 -9.49 1.21
N ALA A 80 -10.00 -10.28 0.43
CA ALA A 80 -9.62 -10.69 -0.93
C ALA A 80 -9.32 -9.49 -1.85
N HIS A 81 -10.03 -8.38 -1.63
CA HIS A 81 -9.67 -7.05 -2.10
C HIS A 81 -10.02 -6.03 -1.02
N LEU A 82 -9.25 -4.96 -0.96
CA LEU A 82 -9.50 -3.82 -0.08
C LEU A 82 -10.21 -2.75 -0.88
N GLN A 83 -11.34 -2.28 -0.36
CA GLN A 83 -12.13 -1.22 -1.00
C GLN A 83 -11.37 0.12 -0.97
N GLY A 84 -10.72 0.43 0.16
CA GLY A 84 -9.79 1.53 0.27
C GLY A 84 -8.41 1.20 -0.32
N ASN A 85 -7.72 2.21 -0.85
CA ASN A 85 -6.35 2.04 -1.34
C ASN A 85 -5.36 1.85 -0.18
N VAL A 86 -4.39 0.94 -0.32
CA VAL A 86 -3.23 0.84 0.57
C VAL A 86 -2.25 1.96 0.21
N GLU A 87 -2.39 3.11 0.85
CA GLU A 87 -1.60 4.30 0.51
C GLU A 87 -0.37 4.47 1.41
N ALA A 88 -0.39 3.92 2.60
CA ALA A 88 0.72 3.99 3.52
C ALA A 88 1.10 2.62 4.06
N MET A 89 2.39 2.34 4.08
CA MET A 89 2.97 1.19 4.76
C MET A 89 4.13 1.64 5.64
N ALA A 90 4.36 0.92 6.73
CA ALA A 90 5.50 1.10 7.60
C ALA A 90 6.09 -0.25 7.97
N MET A 91 7.38 -0.26 8.30
CA MET A 91 8.11 -1.44 8.73
C MET A 91 8.88 -1.12 10.02
N ASN A 92 8.90 -2.08 10.93
CA ASN A 92 9.81 -2.11 12.05
C ASN A 92 10.59 -3.43 12.00
N ALA A 93 11.91 -3.36 11.98
CA ALA A 93 12.79 -4.52 11.88
C ALA A 93 13.66 -4.63 13.13
N TRP A 94 13.92 -5.86 13.58
CA TRP A 94 14.80 -6.18 14.69
C TRP A 94 15.60 -7.46 14.36
N ASP A 95 16.54 -7.83 15.23
CA ASP A 95 17.29 -9.07 15.04
C ASP A 95 16.36 -10.29 15.05
N GLY A 96 16.32 -10.99 13.93
CA GLY A 96 15.49 -12.19 13.74
C GLY A 96 14.04 -11.97 13.35
N GLY A 97 13.61 -10.72 12.97
CA GLY A 97 12.26 -10.51 12.50
C GLY A 97 11.94 -9.10 12.00
N LEU A 98 10.80 -8.97 11.39
CA LEU A 98 10.23 -7.68 11.03
C LEU A 98 8.69 -7.69 11.14
N ALA A 99 8.13 -6.54 11.45
CA ALA A 99 6.70 -6.27 11.38
C ALA A 99 6.40 -5.26 10.28
N LEU A 100 5.25 -5.44 9.64
CA LEU A 100 4.71 -4.52 8.64
C LEU A 100 3.37 -3.98 9.12
N PHE A 101 3.10 -2.74 8.76
CA PHE A 101 1.80 -2.10 8.89
C PHE A 101 1.35 -1.61 7.52
N ALA A 102 0.06 -1.76 7.23
CA ALA A 102 -0.57 -1.25 6.02
C ALA A 102 -1.82 -0.44 6.40
N GLY A 103 -1.87 0.80 5.96
CA GLY A 103 -3.00 1.71 6.22
C GLY A 103 -3.75 2.04 4.94
N THR A 104 -5.09 2.08 5.04
CA THR A 104 -5.96 2.28 3.89
C THR A 104 -6.69 3.62 3.92
N THR A 105 -7.09 4.09 2.75
CA THR A 105 -7.80 5.36 2.59
C THR A 105 -9.24 5.36 3.11
N ASP A 106 -9.79 4.21 3.45
CA ASP A 106 -11.08 4.04 4.14
C ASP A 106 -10.94 3.86 5.64
N GLY A 107 -9.72 3.96 6.19
CA GLY A 107 -9.47 4.03 7.62
C GLY A 107 -9.30 2.68 8.30
N ALA A 108 -8.78 1.68 7.61
CA ALA A 108 -8.34 0.45 8.22
C ALA A 108 -6.80 0.41 8.35
N VAL A 109 -6.31 -0.27 9.39
CA VAL A 109 -4.89 -0.54 9.59
C VAL A 109 -4.71 -2.03 9.85
N TYR A 110 -3.82 -2.63 9.10
CA TYR A 110 -3.44 -4.03 9.20
C TYR A 110 -2.00 -4.18 9.66
N HIS A 111 -1.70 -5.26 10.35
CA HIS A 111 -0.39 -5.61 10.88
C HIS A 111 0.00 -7.04 10.52
N SER A 112 1.25 -7.22 10.14
CA SER A 112 1.89 -8.52 9.96
C SER A 112 3.14 -8.59 10.85
N ALA A 113 3.32 -9.72 11.54
CA ALA A 113 4.50 -10.01 12.37
C ALA A 113 5.40 -11.09 11.74
N ASP A 114 5.11 -11.54 10.53
CA ASP A 114 5.73 -12.68 9.85
C ASP A 114 6.14 -12.33 8.40
N GLU A 115 6.73 -11.14 8.22
CA GLU A 115 7.23 -10.67 6.93
C GLU A 115 6.15 -10.60 5.84
N GLY A 116 4.91 -10.30 6.24
CA GLY A 116 3.79 -10.16 5.31
C GLY A 116 3.12 -11.48 4.92
N ALA A 117 3.50 -12.61 5.52
CA ALA A 117 2.88 -13.90 5.22
C ALA A 117 1.43 -13.97 5.71
N SER A 118 1.14 -13.39 6.86
CA SER A 118 -0.22 -13.23 7.37
C SER A 118 -0.45 -11.85 7.99
N TRP A 119 -1.72 -11.43 8.03
CA TRP A 119 -2.11 -10.11 8.51
C TRP A 119 -3.27 -10.18 9.48
N THR A 120 -3.31 -9.25 10.41
CA THR A 120 -4.41 -9.05 11.35
C THR A 120 -4.89 -7.60 11.29
N THR A 121 -6.19 -7.38 11.42
CA THR A 121 -6.75 -6.04 11.56
C THR A 121 -6.37 -5.48 12.93
N VAL A 122 -5.75 -4.30 12.95
CA VAL A 122 -5.44 -3.55 14.16
C VAL A 122 -6.60 -2.66 14.56
N VAL A 123 -7.14 -1.92 13.59
CA VAL A 123 -8.24 -0.98 13.78
C VAL A 123 -8.93 -0.71 12.44
N GLU A 124 -10.23 -0.40 12.52
CA GLU A 124 -11.05 0.06 11.40
C GLU A 124 -11.84 1.31 11.79
N GLY A 125 -12.33 2.05 10.80
CA GLY A 125 -13.17 3.22 11.01
C GLY A 125 -12.45 4.44 11.58
N VAL A 126 -11.10 4.48 11.50
CA VAL A 126 -10.36 5.70 11.82
C VAL A 126 -10.36 6.68 10.64
N ALA A 127 -9.78 7.86 10.82
CA ALA A 127 -9.58 8.78 9.72
C ALA A 127 -8.75 8.11 8.60
N PRO A 128 -9.00 8.44 7.32
CA PRO A 128 -8.23 7.90 6.21
C PRO A 128 -6.72 7.95 6.45
N VAL A 129 -6.04 6.81 6.28
CA VAL A 129 -4.60 6.76 6.33
C VAL A 129 -4.08 7.13 4.96
N SER A 130 -3.48 8.31 4.83
CA SER A 130 -2.98 8.82 3.57
C SER A 130 -1.68 9.61 3.72
N LYS A 131 -0.93 9.72 2.65
CA LYS A 131 0.31 10.49 2.58
C LYS A 131 0.02 11.98 2.61
N GLY A 132 -0.06 12.57 3.80
CA GLY A 132 -0.14 14.02 3.94
C GLY A 132 -1.39 14.68 3.35
N GLY A 133 -2.54 14.01 3.37
CA GLY A 133 -3.79 14.55 2.83
C GLY A 133 -3.90 14.51 1.30
N HIS A 134 -3.09 13.67 0.66
CA HIS A 134 -3.03 13.52 -0.78
C HIS A 134 -4.34 13.03 -1.40
N TYR A 135 -5.10 12.20 -0.66
CA TYR A 135 -6.42 11.74 -1.06
C TYR A 135 -7.42 11.94 0.08
N TYR A 136 -8.55 12.52 -0.27
CA TYR A 136 -9.70 12.55 0.63
C TYR A 136 -10.47 11.25 0.47
N ASN A 137 -10.97 10.70 1.59
CA ASN A 137 -11.91 9.59 1.52
C ASN A 137 -13.15 10.05 0.75
N LEU A 138 -13.56 9.28 -0.24
CA LEU A 138 -14.74 9.56 -1.05
C LEU A 138 -16.05 9.51 -0.25
N ASN A 139 -16.03 8.80 0.88
CA ASN A 139 -17.13 8.72 1.82
C ASN A 139 -17.06 9.80 2.91
N GLU A 140 -16.06 10.68 2.87
CA GLU A 140 -15.94 11.74 3.87
C GLU A 140 -17.05 12.77 3.66
N LYS A 141 -17.82 12.98 4.72
CA LYS A 141 -18.91 13.96 4.69
C LYS A 141 -18.35 15.36 4.42
N PRO A 142 -18.95 16.16 3.52
CA PRO A 142 -18.46 17.49 3.15
C PRO A 142 -18.17 18.40 4.35
N GLU A 143 -18.92 18.27 5.44
CA GLU A 143 -18.72 19.04 6.68
C GLU A 143 -17.39 18.70 7.39
N LEU A 144 -16.91 17.46 7.30
CA LEU A 144 -15.61 17.06 7.88
C LEU A 144 -14.44 17.61 7.07
N VAL A 145 -14.60 17.70 5.75
CA VAL A 145 -13.61 18.31 4.85
C VAL A 145 -13.50 19.81 5.12
N ALA A 146 -14.62 20.49 5.33
CA ALA A 146 -14.66 21.91 5.67
C ALA A 146 -13.95 22.21 7.00
N ALA A 147 -14.18 21.38 8.04
CA ALA A 147 -13.58 21.54 9.37
C ALA A 147 -12.04 21.36 9.37
N ARG A 148 -11.46 20.60 8.44
CA ARG A 148 -10.00 20.48 8.28
C ARG A 148 -9.36 21.72 7.64
N LYS A 149 -10.03 22.35 6.67
CA LYS A 149 -9.54 23.55 5.99
C LYS A 149 -9.45 24.78 6.91
N THR A 150 -10.19 24.78 8.02
CA THR A 150 -10.19 25.88 9.00
C THR A 150 -9.13 25.73 10.09
N ARG A 151 -8.35 24.63 10.11
CA ARG A 151 -7.31 24.36 11.11
C ARG A 151 -5.88 24.48 10.58
N LEU A 152 -5.71 24.89 9.35
CA LEU A 152 -4.45 25.25 8.69
C LEU A 152 -4.39 26.75 8.47
#